data_41594404330d9110ba3f8c4f9d953e92
#
_entry.id   41594404330d9110ba3f8c4f9d953e92
#
_cell.length_a   1.000
_cell.length_b   1.000
_cell.length_c   1.000
_cell.angle_alpha   90.00
_cell.angle_beta   90.00
_cell.angle_gamma   90.00
#
_symmetry.space_group_name_H-M   'P 1'
#
loop_
_entity.id
_entity.type
_entity.pdbx_description
1 polymer ?
#
loop_
_entity_poly.entity_id
_entity_poly.type
_entity_poly.pdbx_seq_one_letter_code
_entity_poly.pdbx_strand_id
1 'polypeptide(L)' 'MFNIGDTLQSKVCPTMAGTIVKLDKNRAVIRITRTRYSKDIGKELVIDTSFWKKI' A
#
# COMPACT_ATOMS: atom_id res chain seq x y z
N MET A 1 6.75 -6.86 10.52
CA MET A 1 6.13 -7.88 9.66
C MET A 1 4.76 -7.39 9.20
N PHE A 2 4.46 -7.59 7.92
CA PHE A 2 3.20 -7.12 7.34
C PHE A 2 2.20 -8.28 7.25
N ASN A 3 0.92 -7.94 7.40
CA ASN A 3 -0.18 -8.92 7.30
C ASN A 3 -1.26 -8.36 6.37
N ILE A 4 -2.03 -9.27 5.77
CA ILE A 4 -3.20 -8.87 4.99
C ILE A 4 -4.14 -8.09 5.90
N GLY A 5 -4.64 -6.95 5.42
CA GLY A 5 -5.47 -6.04 6.20
C GLY A 5 -4.72 -4.89 6.83
N ASP A 6 -3.38 -4.95 6.87
CA ASP A 6 -2.58 -3.83 7.38
C ASP A 6 -2.67 -2.65 6.43
N THR A 7 -2.64 -1.44 7.00
CA THR A 7 -2.56 -0.20 6.24
C THR A 7 -1.11 0.25 6.15
N LEU A 8 -0.66 0.53 4.94
CA LEU A 8 0.70 0.97 4.67
C LEU A 8 0.70 2.37 4.11
N GLN A 9 1.78 3.09 4.40
CA GLN A 9 2.05 4.42 3.84
C GLN A 9 3.35 4.35 3.06
N SER A 10 3.38 4.96 1.88
CA SER A 10 4.60 5.02 1.07
C SER A 10 5.64 5.91 1.76
N LYS A 11 6.89 5.42 1.81
CA LYS A 11 8.02 6.22 2.31
C LYS A 11 8.44 7.26 1.30
N VAL A 12 8.27 6.96 0.02
CA VAL A 12 8.67 7.86 -1.08
C VAL A 12 7.61 8.92 -1.32
N CYS A 13 6.35 8.55 -1.22
CA CYS A 13 5.22 9.46 -1.46
C CYS A 13 4.26 9.39 -0.27
N PRO A 14 4.52 10.17 0.80
CA PRO A 14 3.76 10.03 2.05
C PRO A 14 2.26 10.30 1.94
N THR A 15 1.82 10.92 0.84
CA THR A 15 0.39 11.15 0.61
C THR A 15 -0.34 9.89 0.18
N MET A 16 0.39 8.82 -0.18
CA MET A 16 -0.21 7.59 -0.69
C MET A 16 -0.24 6.55 0.42
N ALA A 17 -1.40 5.92 0.59
CA ALA A 17 -1.60 4.85 1.55
C ALA A 17 -2.57 3.83 0.98
N GLY A 18 -2.47 2.60 1.47
CA GLY A 18 -3.36 1.55 1.02
C GLY A 18 -3.39 0.39 2.00
N THR A 19 -4.32 -0.52 1.79
CA THR A 19 -4.51 -1.70 2.61
C THR A 19 -4.03 -2.93 1.85
N ILE A 20 -3.26 -3.79 2.54
CA ILE A 20 -2.75 -5.02 1.94
C ILE A 20 -3.91 -5.97 1.69
N VAL A 21 -4.06 -6.41 0.44
CA VAL A 21 -5.07 -7.40 0.06
C VAL A 21 -4.43 -8.74 -0.32
N LYS A 22 -3.16 -8.72 -0.71
CA LYS A 22 -2.36 -9.94 -0.93
C LYS A 22 -0.95 -9.70 -0.46
N LEU A 23 -0.29 -10.75 0.00
CA LEU A 23 1.06 -10.66 0.54
C LEU A 23 1.90 -11.80 -0.01
N ASP A 24 3.06 -11.47 -0.54
CA ASP A 24 4.09 -12.41 -0.95
C ASP A 24 5.38 -12.02 -0.21
N LYS A 25 6.49 -12.68 -0.51
CA LYS A 25 7.74 -12.52 0.26
C LYS A 25 8.15 -11.06 0.47
N ASN A 26 8.50 -10.37 -0.62
CA ASN A 26 8.94 -8.97 -0.58
C ASN A 26 7.97 -8.03 -1.26
N ARG A 27 6.83 -8.55 -1.72
CA ARG A 27 5.85 -7.79 -2.47
C ARG A 27 4.48 -7.94 -1.85
N ALA A 28 3.68 -6.92 -2.04
CA ALA A 28 2.30 -6.94 -1.60
C ALA A 28 1.44 -6.27 -2.65
N VAL A 29 0.19 -6.70 -2.73
CA VAL A 29 -0.82 -5.98 -3.50
C VAL A 29 -1.61 -5.17 -2.49
N ILE A 30 -1.68 -3.87 -2.71
CA ILE A 30 -2.46 -2.97 -1.86
C ILE A 30 -3.62 -2.39 -2.65
N ARG A 31 -4.71 -2.11 -1.94
CA ARG A 31 -5.81 -1.32 -2.46
C ARG A 31 -5.61 0.11 -1.97
N ILE A 32 -5.46 1.04 -2.89
CA ILE A 32 -5.19 2.43 -2.55
C ILE A 32 -6.41 3.03 -1.86
N THR A 33 -6.21 3.53 -0.64
CA THR A 33 -7.25 4.17 0.16
C THR A 33 -7.04 5.67 0.31
N ARG A 34 -5.82 6.15 0.07
CA ARG A 34 -5.49 7.57 0.16
C ARG A 34 -4.41 7.91 -0.84
N THR A 35 -4.63 8.95 -1.62
CA THR A 35 -3.67 9.48 -2.57
C THR A 35 -4.13 10.88 -2.96
N ARG A 36 -3.22 11.68 -3.52
CA ARG A 36 -3.61 13.00 -4.04
C ARG A 36 -4.43 12.91 -5.32
N TYR A 37 -4.50 11.74 -5.94
CA TYR A 37 -5.25 11.52 -7.17
C TYR A 37 -6.48 10.67 -6.85
N SER A 38 -7.63 11.33 -6.64
CA SER A 38 -8.83 10.63 -6.19
C SER A 38 -9.29 9.52 -7.13
N LYS A 39 -8.95 9.63 -8.42
CA LYS A 39 -9.32 8.59 -9.39
C LYS A 39 -8.58 7.27 -9.16
N ASP A 40 -7.51 7.29 -8.39
CA ASP A 40 -6.74 6.08 -8.10
C ASP A 40 -7.23 5.35 -6.85
N ILE A 41 -8.12 5.96 -6.08
CA ILE A 41 -8.67 5.33 -4.88
C ILE A 41 -9.47 4.09 -5.29
N GLY A 42 -9.20 2.98 -4.62
CA GLY A 42 -9.84 1.70 -4.91
C GLY A 42 -9.08 0.84 -5.91
N LYS A 43 -8.08 1.38 -6.59
CA LYS A 43 -7.24 0.60 -7.48
C LYS A 43 -6.25 -0.24 -6.68
N GLU A 44 -5.84 -1.36 -7.28
CA GLU A 44 -4.84 -2.24 -6.67
C GLU A 44 -3.49 -2.01 -7.32
N LEU A 45 -2.44 -2.05 -6.48
CA LEU A 45 -1.08 -1.79 -6.91
C LEU A 45 -0.15 -2.81 -6.29
N VAL A 46 0.73 -3.39 -7.10
CA VAL A 46 1.79 -4.28 -6.61
C VAL A 46 2.95 -3.42 -6.16
N ILE A 47 3.37 -3.61 -4.91
CA ILE A 47 4.43 -2.80 -4.31
C ILE A 47 5.53 -3.68 -3.75
N ASP A 48 6.73 -3.09 -3.60
CA ASP A 48 7.82 -3.66 -2.83
C ASP A 48 7.71 -3.13 -1.40
N THR A 49 7.55 -4.03 -0.44
CA THR A 49 7.29 -3.65 0.96
C THR A 49 8.41 -2.83 1.58
N SER A 50 9.63 -2.90 1.03
CA SER A 50 10.76 -2.14 1.58
C SER A 50 10.58 -0.63 1.46
N PHE A 51 9.74 -0.15 0.54
CA PHE A 51 9.47 1.27 0.35
C PHE A 51 8.19 1.74 1.06
N TRP A 52 7.61 0.89 1.89
CA TRP A 52 6.36 1.19 2.57
C TRP A 52 6.49 0.88 4.05
N LYS A 53 5.74 1.60 4.86
CA LYS A 53 5.73 1.37 6.29
C LYS A 53 4.29 1.17 6.78
N LYS A 54 4.16 0.38 7.83
CA LYS A 54 2.87 0.14 8.48
C LYS A 54 2.50 1.36 9.32
N ILE A 55 1.26 1.78 9.23
CA ILE A 55 0.73 2.88 10.01
C ILE A 55 -0.44 2.43 10.87
#